data_7f3fd28716d634844cf0ac68696f6eff
#
_entry.id   7f3fd28716d634844cf0ac68696f6eff
#
_cell.length_a   1.000
_cell.length_b   1.000
_cell.length_c   1.000
_cell.angle_alpha   90.00
_cell.angle_beta   90.00
_cell.angle_gamma   90.00
#
_symmetry.space_group_name_H-M   'P 1'
#
loop_
_entity.id
_entity.type
_entity.pdbx_description
1 polymer ?
#
loop_
_entity_poly.entity_id
_entity_poly.type
_entity_poly.pdbx_seq_one_letter_code
_entity_poly.pdbx_strand_id
1 'polypeptide(L)'
;MLFDIFLFILTGLALRFLFTALGICPEKIDSIRDKINYFVFYYIIPLVCFKTAYTMPFSLSHLKISLVANLTILSCVALSWLIYRRIASKRAIKPEVMGSLIMCSAFGNVLYIGLPILTKLYGAEGMSYAFTYDFLASTPLTWTVAVAVCMKYGKAKSFKLKDSFLTILKIPPIWGLLLGLSLRELNIPLQDLLIITLKAISSYVTYLMLVIVGISIKAVSPQKFALLLPAIIIKIIISPFLAFSFGSLTGLSGVPFNVCIIDAAMPSMILSMIFATAFGVDLRTAIEMIFLTTVSFLSLFVIFAI
;
A
#
# COMPACT_ATOMS: atom_id res chain seq x y z
N MET A 1 5.66 -19.32 -9.93
CA MET A 1 6.04 -18.09 -9.19
C MET A 1 4.88 -17.10 -9.06
N LEU A 2 4.34 -16.56 -10.15
CA LEU A 2 3.14 -15.69 -10.09
C LEU A 2 1.90 -16.47 -9.65
N PHE A 3 1.78 -17.70 -10.06
CA PHE A 3 0.74 -18.62 -9.61
C PHE A 3 0.65 -18.73 -8.08
N ASP A 4 1.79 -18.76 -7.37
CA ASP A 4 1.79 -18.82 -5.90
C ASP A 4 1.16 -17.56 -5.27
N ILE A 5 1.40 -16.36 -5.83
CA ILE A 5 0.81 -15.10 -5.36
C ILE A 5 -0.72 -15.19 -5.43
N PHE A 6 -1.23 -15.62 -6.59
CA PHE A 6 -2.68 -15.83 -6.76
C PHE A 6 -3.22 -16.91 -5.83
N LEU A 7 -2.51 -18.02 -5.69
CA LEU A 7 -2.91 -19.12 -4.83
C LEU A 7 -3.09 -18.67 -3.38
N PHE A 8 -2.16 -17.88 -2.83
CA PHE A 8 -2.26 -17.39 -1.46
C PHE A 8 -3.38 -16.34 -1.29
N ILE A 9 -3.59 -15.46 -2.27
CA ILE A 9 -4.73 -14.51 -2.25
C ILE A 9 -6.06 -15.27 -2.35
N LEU A 10 -6.16 -16.25 -3.25
CA LEU A 10 -7.34 -17.10 -3.37
C LEU A 10 -7.58 -17.94 -2.12
N THR A 11 -6.53 -18.44 -1.48
CA THR A 11 -6.64 -19.15 -0.19
C THR A 11 -7.25 -18.22 0.87
N GLY A 12 -6.80 -16.99 0.97
CA GLY A 12 -7.39 -16.01 1.89
C GLY A 12 -8.86 -15.72 1.60
N LEU A 13 -9.21 -15.57 0.33
CA LEU A 13 -10.60 -15.39 -0.10
C LEU A 13 -11.46 -16.62 0.22
N ALA A 14 -10.95 -17.83 -0.06
CA ALA A 14 -11.62 -19.10 0.25
C ALA A 14 -11.84 -19.28 1.76
N LEU A 15 -10.84 -18.93 2.58
CA LEU A 15 -10.98 -18.92 4.03
C LEU A 15 -12.09 -17.99 4.50
N ARG A 16 -12.19 -16.79 3.91
CA ARG A 16 -13.29 -15.87 4.22
C ARG A 16 -14.65 -16.48 3.89
N PHE A 17 -14.80 -17.10 2.71
CA PHE A 17 -16.02 -17.78 2.30
C PHE A 17 -16.35 -18.95 3.22
N LEU A 18 -15.35 -19.78 3.53
CA LEU A 18 -15.51 -20.95 4.43
C LEU A 18 -15.98 -20.52 5.82
N PHE A 19 -15.35 -19.53 6.41
CA PHE A 19 -15.74 -19.03 7.74
C PHE A 19 -17.15 -18.44 7.74
N THR A 20 -17.53 -17.74 6.67
CA THR A 20 -18.89 -17.22 6.52
C THR A 20 -19.89 -18.38 6.36
N ALA A 21 -19.58 -19.42 5.58
CA ALA A 21 -20.41 -20.61 5.42
C ALA A 21 -20.56 -21.42 6.72
N LEU A 22 -19.53 -21.40 7.58
CA LEU A 22 -19.58 -22.00 8.91
C LEU A 22 -20.34 -21.14 9.95
N GLY A 23 -20.99 -20.05 9.52
CA GLY A 23 -21.80 -19.19 10.38
C GLY A 23 -20.97 -18.21 11.21
N ILE A 24 -19.67 -18.03 10.92
CA ILE A 24 -18.87 -17.01 11.58
C ILE A 24 -19.24 -15.66 11.00
N CYS A 25 -19.70 -14.78 11.88
CA CYS A 25 -20.09 -13.41 11.52
C CYS A 25 -18.92 -12.65 10.83
N PRO A 26 -19.17 -11.94 9.71
CA PRO A 26 -18.16 -11.22 8.96
C PRO A 26 -17.34 -10.23 9.80
N GLU A 27 -17.96 -9.58 10.79
CA GLU A 27 -17.28 -8.66 11.71
C GLU A 27 -16.23 -9.40 12.57
N LYS A 28 -16.50 -10.64 12.96
CA LYS A 28 -15.55 -11.47 13.71
C LYS A 28 -14.35 -11.88 12.85
N ILE A 29 -14.59 -12.20 11.58
CA ILE A 29 -13.53 -12.49 10.60
C ILE A 29 -12.65 -11.25 10.41
N ASP A 30 -13.26 -10.07 10.21
CA ASP A 30 -12.56 -8.80 10.07
C ASP A 30 -11.76 -8.47 11.34
N SER A 31 -12.31 -8.70 12.53
CA SER A 31 -11.61 -8.49 13.81
C SER A 31 -10.39 -9.39 13.97
N ILE A 32 -10.49 -10.66 13.59
CA ILE A 32 -9.35 -11.60 13.62
C ILE A 32 -8.28 -11.14 12.63
N ARG A 33 -8.66 -10.81 11.39
CA ARG A 33 -7.75 -10.27 10.38
C ARG A 33 -7.02 -9.02 10.89
N ASP A 34 -7.73 -8.09 11.52
CA ASP A 34 -7.15 -6.84 12.01
C ASP A 34 -6.16 -7.08 13.16
N LYS A 35 -6.42 -8.06 14.03
CA LYS A 35 -5.46 -8.48 15.06
C LYS A 35 -4.20 -9.08 14.46
N ILE A 36 -4.34 -9.93 13.42
CA ILE A 36 -3.19 -10.51 12.71
C ILE A 36 -2.43 -9.39 11.99
N ASN A 37 -3.11 -8.47 11.31
CA ASN A 37 -2.50 -7.29 10.68
C ASN A 37 -1.72 -6.46 11.68
N TYR A 38 -2.31 -6.18 12.85
CA TYR A 38 -1.64 -5.45 13.93
C TYR A 38 -0.37 -6.16 14.37
N PHE A 39 -0.43 -7.46 14.63
CA PHE A 39 0.73 -8.25 15.02
C PHE A 39 1.83 -8.23 13.95
N VAL A 40 1.47 -8.47 12.69
CA VAL A 40 2.41 -8.43 11.57
C VAL A 40 3.06 -7.05 11.45
N PHE A 41 2.26 -5.98 11.47
CA PHE A 41 2.77 -4.62 11.27
C PHE A 41 3.64 -4.11 12.43
N TYR A 42 3.24 -4.40 13.68
CA TYR A 42 3.94 -3.87 14.85
C TYR A 42 5.12 -4.71 15.31
N TYR A 43 5.14 -6.02 15.03
CA TYR A 43 6.18 -6.92 15.53
C TYR A 43 7.01 -7.58 14.43
N ILE A 44 6.40 -7.98 13.33
CA ILE A 44 7.12 -8.74 12.30
C ILE A 44 7.76 -7.81 11.26
N ILE A 45 7.03 -6.85 10.73
CA ILE A 45 7.55 -5.91 9.71
C ILE A 45 8.78 -5.14 10.22
N PRO A 46 8.87 -4.65 11.47
CA PRO A 46 10.09 -4.03 11.98
C PRO A 46 11.33 -4.93 11.89
N LEU A 47 11.18 -6.23 12.16
CA LEU A 47 12.29 -7.19 12.03
C LEU A 47 12.71 -7.40 10.58
N VAL A 48 11.73 -7.44 9.66
CA VAL A 48 12.00 -7.55 8.22
C VAL A 48 12.68 -6.28 7.70
N CYS A 49 12.23 -5.10 8.14
CA CYS A 49 12.85 -3.81 7.82
C CYS A 49 14.28 -3.73 8.36
N PHE A 50 14.50 -4.12 9.61
CA PHE A 50 15.81 -4.20 10.25
C PHE A 50 16.79 -5.06 9.43
N LYS A 51 16.39 -6.31 9.14
CA LYS A 51 17.21 -7.22 8.35
C LYS A 51 17.50 -6.65 6.96
N THR A 52 16.50 -6.09 6.28
CA THR A 52 16.67 -5.55 4.92
C THR A 52 17.63 -4.36 4.93
N ALA A 53 17.46 -3.42 5.85
CA ALA A 53 18.33 -2.26 5.98
C ALA A 53 19.78 -2.63 6.39
N TYR A 54 19.93 -3.68 7.21
CA TYR A 54 21.26 -4.19 7.59
C TYR A 54 21.98 -4.87 6.42
N THR A 55 21.26 -5.66 5.59
CA THR A 55 21.88 -6.47 4.53
C THR A 55 22.01 -5.78 3.19
N MET A 56 21.20 -4.75 2.91
CA MET A 56 21.17 -4.08 1.60
C MET A 56 21.74 -2.66 1.71
N PRO A 57 22.73 -2.30 0.85
CA PRO A 57 23.31 -0.97 0.84
C PRO A 57 22.28 0.08 0.39
N PHE A 58 22.26 1.20 1.12
CA PHE A 58 21.54 2.38 0.65
C PHE A 58 22.29 2.99 -0.54
N SER A 59 21.61 3.22 -1.64
CA SER A 59 22.19 3.69 -2.89
C SER A 59 21.46 4.92 -3.42
N LEU A 60 22.02 5.59 -4.43
CA LEU A 60 21.35 6.69 -5.12
C LEU A 60 19.98 6.27 -5.71
N SER A 61 19.81 5.01 -6.07
CA SER A 61 18.54 4.48 -6.55
C SER A 61 17.43 4.62 -5.52
N HIS A 62 17.70 4.47 -4.22
CA HIS A 62 16.70 4.66 -3.16
C HIS A 62 16.20 6.11 -3.11
N LEU A 63 17.07 7.10 -3.29
CA LEU A 63 16.66 8.51 -3.34
C LEU A 63 15.83 8.80 -4.60
N LYS A 64 16.23 8.25 -5.75
CA LYS A 64 15.47 8.39 -7.00
C LYS A 64 14.10 7.73 -6.90
N ILE A 65 13.99 6.53 -6.31
CA ILE A 65 12.72 5.84 -6.06
C ILE A 65 11.81 6.71 -5.17
N SER A 66 12.35 7.25 -4.08
CA SER A 66 11.61 8.15 -3.20
C SER A 66 11.08 9.36 -3.96
N LEU A 67 11.90 10.00 -4.78
CA LEU A 67 11.50 11.15 -5.60
C LEU A 67 10.39 10.78 -6.58
N VAL A 68 10.57 9.69 -7.35
CA VAL A 68 9.58 9.20 -8.33
C VAL A 68 8.25 8.87 -7.65
N ALA A 69 8.30 8.17 -6.50
CA ALA A 69 7.12 7.81 -5.74
C ALA A 69 6.35 9.06 -5.23
N ASN A 70 7.07 10.03 -4.65
CA ASN A 70 6.47 11.28 -4.18
C ASN A 70 5.81 12.05 -5.33
N LEU A 71 6.50 12.23 -6.45
CA LEU A 71 5.96 12.92 -7.63
C LEU A 71 4.73 12.18 -8.19
N THR A 72 4.77 10.86 -8.27
CA THR A 72 3.66 10.04 -8.77
C THR A 72 2.43 10.18 -7.88
N ILE A 73 2.57 10.00 -6.56
CA ILE A 73 1.44 10.08 -5.62
C ILE A 73 0.85 11.49 -5.61
N LEU A 74 1.67 12.53 -5.53
CA LEU A 74 1.20 13.91 -5.53
C LEU A 74 0.49 14.29 -6.84
N SER A 75 1.01 13.82 -7.98
CA SER A 75 0.37 14.02 -9.28
C SER A 75 -0.99 13.32 -9.36
N CYS A 76 -1.10 12.09 -8.83
CA CYS A 76 -2.38 11.38 -8.75
C CYS A 76 -3.39 12.09 -7.84
N VAL A 77 -2.95 12.62 -6.68
CA VAL A 77 -3.81 13.45 -5.80
C VAL A 77 -4.31 14.69 -6.54
N ALA A 78 -3.41 15.41 -7.18
CA ALA A 78 -3.75 16.65 -7.91
C ALA A 78 -4.70 16.38 -9.09
N LEU A 79 -4.41 15.35 -9.90
CA LEU A 79 -5.23 14.95 -11.03
C LEU A 79 -6.62 14.48 -10.58
N SER A 80 -6.69 13.65 -9.55
CA SER A 80 -7.96 13.20 -8.99
C SER A 80 -8.78 14.36 -8.45
N TRP A 81 -8.15 15.28 -7.71
CA TRP A 81 -8.81 16.48 -7.22
C TRP A 81 -9.36 17.34 -8.35
N LEU A 82 -8.60 17.58 -9.42
CA LEU A 82 -9.04 18.35 -10.58
C LEU A 82 -10.24 17.70 -11.28
N ILE A 83 -10.19 16.39 -11.51
CA ILE A 83 -11.27 15.64 -12.16
C ILE A 83 -12.55 15.70 -11.30
N TYR A 84 -12.45 15.35 -10.00
CA TYR A 84 -13.63 15.30 -9.14
C TYR A 84 -14.19 16.68 -8.80
N ARG A 85 -13.37 17.71 -8.76
CA ARG A 85 -13.85 19.11 -8.69
C ARG A 85 -14.71 19.48 -9.91
N ARG A 86 -14.29 19.08 -11.12
CA ARG A 86 -15.07 19.30 -12.35
C ARG A 86 -16.35 18.46 -12.39
N ILE A 87 -16.31 17.21 -11.93
CA ILE A 87 -17.51 16.38 -11.88
C ILE A 87 -18.49 16.94 -10.84
N ALA A 88 -18.00 17.36 -9.67
CA ALA A 88 -18.81 17.95 -8.61
C ALA A 88 -19.49 19.26 -9.00
N SER A 89 -18.91 20.05 -9.92
CA SER A 89 -19.56 21.25 -10.46
C SER A 89 -20.76 20.95 -11.37
N LYS A 90 -20.84 19.73 -11.90
CA LYS A 90 -21.92 19.29 -12.82
C LYS A 90 -22.91 18.31 -12.16
N ARG A 91 -22.50 17.63 -11.12
CA ARG A 91 -23.29 16.63 -10.40
C ARG A 91 -23.11 16.82 -8.90
N ALA A 92 -24.17 16.68 -8.13
CA ALA A 92 -24.11 16.74 -6.68
C ALA A 92 -23.34 15.51 -6.13
N ILE A 93 -22.04 15.68 -5.84
CA ILE A 93 -21.22 14.68 -5.15
C ILE A 93 -21.06 15.13 -3.70
N LYS A 94 -21.32 14.23 -2.76
CA LYS A 94 -21.08 14.51 -1.33
C LYS A 94 -19.58 14.72 -1.10
N PRO A 95 -19.15 15.71 -0.30
CA PRO A 95 -17.74 15.95 0.00
C PRO A 95 -17.04 14.69 0.52
N GLU A 96 -17.70 13.89 1.38
CA GLU A 96 -17.14 12.68 1.96
C GLU A 96 -16.79 11.62 0.88
N VAL A 97 -17.62 11.50 -0.15
CA VAL A 97 -17.37 10.61 -1.32
C VAL A 97 -16.16 11.11 -2.10
N MET A 98 -16.08 12.43 -2.33
CA MET A 98 -14.96 13.05 -3.03
C MET A 98 -13.64 12.81 -2.30
N GLY A 99 -13.62 12.94 -0.96
CA GLY A 99 -12.45 12.65 -0.13
C GLY A 99 -11.97 11.21 -0.29
N SER A 100 -12.88 10.22 -0.23
CA SER A 100 -12.54 8.82 -0.42
C SER A 100 -12.00 8.54 -1.83
N LEU A 101 -12.60 9.13 -2.87
CA LEU A 101 -12.15 8.94 -4.25
C LEU A 101 -10.75 9.50 -4.49
N ILE A 102 -10.44 10.70 -3.99
CA ILE A 102 -9.11 11.32 -4.12
C ILE A 102 -8.07 10.46 -3.38
N MET A 103 -8.35 10.04 -2.15
CA MET A 103 -7.46 9.22 -1.36
C MET A 103 -7.20 7.86 -2.05
N CYS A 104 -8.25 7.13 -2.41
CA CYS A 104 -8.13 5.80 -2.98
C CYS A 104 -7.53 5.77 -4.39
N SER A 105 -7.62 6.85 -5.16
CA SER A 105 -7.01 6.95 -6.49
C SER A 105 -5.49 7.18 -6.45
N ALA A 106 -4.95 7.71 -5.37
CA ALA A 106 -3.54 8.09 -5.27
C ALA A 106 -2.71 7.09 -4.45
N PHE A 107 -3.24 6.61 -3.34
CA PHE A 107 -2.49 5.78 -2.39
C PHE A 107 -2.70 4.29 -2.62
N GLY A 108 -1.61 3.58 -2.92
CA GLY A 108 -1.59 2.15 -3.23
C GLY A 108 -1.26 1.28 -2.01
N ASN A 109 -1.60 0.00 -2.13
CA ASN A 109 -1.31 -1.01 -1.12
C ASN A 109 0.09 -1.61 -1.32
N VAL A 110 1.12 -0.75 -1.21
CA VAL A 110 2.52 -1.07 -1.46
C VAL A 110 3.00 -2.14 -0.49
N LEU A 111 2.72 -2.00 0.81
CA LEU A 111 3.25 -2.89 1.84
C LEU A 111 2.63 -4.29 1.78
N TYR A 112 1.30 -4.42 1.64
CA TYR A 112 0.62 -5.72 1.73
C TYR A 112 0.51 -6.47 0.41
N ILE A 113 0.54 -5.78 -0.73
CA ILE A 113 0.49 -6.40 -2.07
C ILE A 113 1.81 -6.19 -2.80
N GLY A 114 2.34 -4.97 -2.85
CA GLY A 114 3.56 -4.64 -3.58
C GLY A 114 4.77 -5.37 -3.03
N LEU A 115 5.05 -5.27 -1.73
CA LEU A 115 6.19 -5.92 -1.09
C LEU A 115 6.26 -7.43 -1.34
N PRO A 116 5.19 -8.22 -1.13
CA PRO A 116 5.20 -9.65 -1.47
C PRO A 116 5.50 -9.93 -2.95
N ILE A 117 4.88 -9.19 -3.84
CA ILE A 117 5.08 -9.35 -5.30
C ILE A 117 6.53 -9.03 -5.66
N LEU A 118 7.04 -7.89 -5.22
CA LEU A 118 8.40 -7.44 -5.54
C LEU A 118 9.48 -8.31 -4.91
N THR A 119 9.23 -8.81 -3.69
CA THR A 119 10.11 -9.80 -3.05
C THR A 119 10.15 -11.10 -3.87
N LYS A 120 9.02 -11.52 -4.41
CA LYS A 120 8.94 -12.73 -5.22
C LYS A 120 9.59 -12.56 -6.61
N LEU A 121 9.48 -11.38 -7.22
CA LEU A 121 10.04 -11.07 -8.53
C LEU A 121 11.55 -10.80 -8.49
N TYR A 122 12.01 -10.04 -7.49
CA TYR A 122 13.37 -9.48 -7.44
C TYR A 122 14.11 -9.81 -6.15
N GLY A 123 13.58 -10.70 -5.30
CA GLY A 123 14.23 -11.13 -4.06
C GLY A 123 14.44 -9.99 -3.06
N ALA A 124 15.59 -10.01 -2.39
CA ALA A 124 15.92 -9.04 -1.36
C ALA A 124 16.09 -7.61 -1.91
N GLU A 125 16.52 -7.47 -3.15
CA GLU A 125 16.67 -6.16 -3.81
C GLU A 125 15.29 -5.52 -4.04
N GLY A 126 14.31 -6.27 -4.59
CA GLY A 126 12.94 -5.81 -4.74
C GLY A 126 12.29 -5.44 -3.42
N MET A 127 12.54 -6.22 -2.37
CA MET A 127 12.08 -5.94 -1.02
C MET A 127 12.64 -4.60 -0.49
N SER A 128 13.93 -4.35 -0.68
CA SER A 128 14.58 -3.11 -0.24
C SER A 128 13.99 -1.88 -0.91
N TYR A 129 13.78 -1.95 -2.22
CA TYR A 129 13.21 -0.85 -2.99
C TYR A 129 11.71 -0.64 -2.70
N ALA A 130 10.93 -1.70 -2.46
CA ALA A 130 9.56 -1.58 -2.02
C ALA A 130 9.44 -0.87 -0.66
N PHE A 131 10.29 -1.20 0.29
CA PHE A 131 10.37 -0.46 1.55
C PHE A 131 10.74 1.00 1.35
N THR A 132 11.64 1.29 0.42
CA THR A 132 12.00 2.68 0.08
C THR A 132 10.78 3.44 -0.47
N TYR A 133 10.07 2.85 -1.41
CA TYR A 133 8.84 3.43 -1.99
C TYR A 133 7.81 3.71 -0.89
N ASP A 134 7.62 2.76 0.02
CA ASP A 134 6.62 2.90 1.09
C ASP A 134 7.07 3.89 2.17
N PHE A 135 8.23 3.69 2.80
CA PHE A 135 8.62 4.45 4.00
C PHE A 135 9.18 5.85 3.71
N LEU A 136 9.74 6.09 2.51
CA LEU A 136 10.26 7.41 2.14
C LEU A 136 9.30 8.24 1.27
N ALA A 137 8.16 7.66 0.84
CA ALA A 137 7.17 8.39 0.06
C ALA A 137 5.73 8.05 0.47
N SER A 138 5.26 6.82 0.25
CA SER A 138 3.86 6.46 0.45
C SER A 138 3.39 6.69 1.89
N THR A 139 4.11 6.18 2.88
CA THR A 139 3.78 6.34 4.31
C THR A 139 3.82 7.80 4.77
N PRO A 140 4.87 8.61 4.54
CA PRO A 140 4.85 10.04 4.89
C PRO A 140 3.71 10.80 4.23
N LEU A 141 3.45 10.59 2.94
CA LEU A 141 2.35 11.24 2.24
C LEU A 141 0.98 10.76 2.71
N THR A 142 0.86 9.51 3.11
CA THR A 142 -0.38 8.98 3.70
C THR A 142 -0.73 9.73 5.00
N TRP A 143 0.22 9.92 5.89
CA TRP A 143 -0.01 10.61 7.18
C TRP A 143 -0.02 12.13 7.08
N THR A 144 0.31 12.70 5.94
CA THR A 144 0.24 14.15 5.69
C THR A 144 -0.85 14.49 4.68
N VAL A 145 -0.64 14.12 3.42
CA VAL A 145 -1.52 14.51 2.31
C VAL A 145 -2.85 13.77 2.35
N ALA A 146 -2.87 12.43 2.54
CA ALA A 146 -4.14 11.70 2.61
C ALA A 146 -4.97 12.14 3.82
N VAL A 147 -4.33 12.35 4.98
CA VAL A 147 -4.99 12.92 6.16
C VAL A 147 -5.55 14.31 5.85
N ALA A 148 -4.78 15.20 5.22
CA ALA A 148 -5.26 16.54 4.84
C ALA A 148 -6.47 16.48 3.88
N VAL A 149 -6.47 15.56 2.92
CA VAL A 149 -7.62 15.30 2.04
C VAL A 149 -8.82 14.82 2.86
N CYS A 150 -8.63 13.84 3.73
CA CYS A 150 -9.70 13.31 4.56
C CYS A 150 -10.29 14.37 5.51
N MET A 151 -9.47 15.24 6.08
CA MET A 151 -9.92 16.36 6.93
C MET A 151 -10.68 17.41 6.15
N LYS A 152 -10.24 17.73 4.92
CA LYS A 152 -10.91 18.73 4.08
C LYS A 152 -12.31 18.29 3.66
N TYR A 153 -12.52 17.01 3.41
CA TYR A 153 -13.74 16.47 2.84
C TYR A 153 -14.58 15.64 3.82
N GLY A 154 -14.01 15.20 4.93
CA GLY A 154 -14.68 14.41 5.96
C GLY A 154 -15.37 15.26 7.04
N LYS A 155 -15.95 14.58 8.01
CA LYS A 155 -16.70 15.19 9.13
C LYS A 155 -15.90 15.39 10.42
N ALA A 156 -14.67 14.89 10.48
CA ALA A 156 -13.80 15.03 11.66
C ALA A 156 -13.36 16.49 11.84
N LYS A 157 -13.46 17.01 13.07
CA LYS A 157 -13.35 18.45 13.37
C LYS A 157 -11.95 18.97 13.65
N SER A 158 -10.97 18.13 13.96
CA SER A 158 -9.59 18.61 14.20
C SER A 158 -8.54 17.49 14.18
N PHE A 159 -7.52 17.69 13.39
CA PHE A 159 -6.26 16.94 13.42
C PHE A 159 -5.13 17.94 13.13
N LYS A 160 -4.08 17.93 13.94
CA LYS A 160 -2.95 18.85 13.73
C LYS A 160 -1.85 18.17 12.94
N LEU A 161 -1.23 18.86 11.97
CA LEU A 161 -0.09 18.34 11.21
C LEU A 161 1.05 17.84 12.10
N LYS A 162 1.23 18.45 13.28
CA LYS A 162 2.18 17.97 14.31
C LYS A 162 1.87 16.54 14.75
N ASP A 163 0.59 16.19 14.87
CA ASP A 163 0.16 14.83 15.27
C ASP A 163 0.46 13.81 14.19
N SER A 164 0.43 14.22 12.90
CA SER A 164 0.86 13.38 11.77
C SER A 164 2.33 13.02 11.87
N PHE A 165 3.20 14.00 12.09
CA PHE A 165 4.64 13.78 12.20
C PHE A 165 4.98 12.87 13.41
N LEU A 166 4.37 13.13 14.55
CA LEU A 166 4.51 12.26 15.73
C LEU A 166 4.00 10.84 15.48
N THR A 167 2.94 10.70 14.67
CA THR A 167 2.41 9.39 14.30
C THR A 167 3.40 8.62 13.43
N ILE A 168 4.04 9.27 12.44
CA ILE A 168 5.08 8.66 11.61
C ILE A 168 6.24 8.15 12.49
N LEU A 169 6.70 8.96 13.45
CA LEU A 169 7.77 8.56 14.37
C LEU A 169 7.39 7.38 15.29
N LYS A 170 6.10 7.13 15.49
CA LYS A 170 5.61 5.99 16.28
C LYS A 170 5.46 4.69 15.46
N ILE A 171 5.74 4.71 14.15
CA ILE A 171 5.63 3.53 13.28
C ILE A 171 6.84 2.61 13.52
N PRO A 172 6.67 1.41 14.13
CA PRO A 172 7.78 0.56 14.52
C PRO A 172 8.70 0.12 13.36
N PRO A 173 8.21 -0.14 12.13
CA PRO A 173 9.05 -0.44 10.97
C PRO A 173 10.14 0.60 10.70
N ILE A 174 9.87 1.89 10.95
CA ILE A 174 10.86 2.96 10.76
C ILE A 174 12.05 2.79 11.72
N TRP A 175 11.78 2.43 12.97
CA TRP A 175 12.83 2.15 13.95
C TRP A 175 13.63 0.89 13.59
N GLY A 176 12.97 -0.13 13.03
CA GLY A 176 13.65 -1.30 12.47
C GLY A 176 14.63 -0.90 11.35
N LEU A 177 14.19 -0.07 10.39
CA LEU A 177 15.06 0.47 9.33
C LEU A 177 16.25 1.25 9.90
N LEU A 178 15.98 2.22 10.79
CA LEU A 178 17.02 3.07 11.37
C LEU A 178 18.06 2.24 12.14
N LEU A 179 17.63 1.29 12.95
CA LEU A 179 18.51 0.40 13.70
C LEU A 179 19.35 -0.47 12.75
N GLY A 180 18.75 -1.05 11.72
CA GLY A 180 19.47 -1.86 10.73
C GLY A 180 20.53 -1.06 9.99
N LEU A 181 20.19 0.14 9.53
CA LEU A 181 21.15 1.07 8.90
C LEU A 181 22.27 1.45 9.86
N SER A 182 21.94 1.83 11.11
CA SER A 182 22.93 2.25 12.10
C SER A 182 23.94 1.14 12.41
N LEU A 183 23.48 -0.09 12.67
CA LEU A 183 24.38 -1.22 12.95
C LEU A 183 25.27 -1.56 11.76
N ARG A 184 24.74 -1.43 10.55
CA ARG A 184 25.51 -1.63 9.32
C ARG A 184 26.59 -0.58 9.15
N GLU A 185 26.26 0.72 9.25
CA GLU A 185 27.23 1.81 9.09
C GLU A 185 28.31 1.80 10.19
N LEU A 186 27.97 1.32 11.39
CA LEU A 186 28.91 1.10 12.48
C LEU A 186 29.73 -0.19 12.32
N ASN A 187 29.50 -0.98 11.27
CA ASN A 187 30.13 -2.28 11.03
C ASN A 187 30.00 -3.26 12.20
N ILE A 188 28.87 -3.22 12.92
CA ILE A 188 28.60 -4.12 14.04
C ILE A 188 28.12 -5.47 13.46
N PRO A 189 28.87 -6.57 13.63
CA PRO A 189 28.48 -7.85 13.06
C PRO A 189 27.29 -8.47 13.81
N LEU A 190 26.34 -9.01 13.06
CA LEU A 190 25.26 -9.82 13.60
C LEU A 190 25.63 -11.29 13.53
N GLN A 191 25.14 -12.08 14.50
CA GLN A 191 25.31 -13.53 14.48
C GLN A 191 24.58 -14.15 13.27
N ASP A 192 25.21 -15.11 12.60
CA ASP A 192 24.66 -15.78 11.42
C ASP A 192 23.29 -16.41 11.69
N LEU A 193 23.09 -17.03 12.88
CA LEU A 193 21.82 -17.61 13.29
C LEU A 193 20.69 -16.57 13.29
N LEU A 194 20.97 -15.33 13.75
CA LEU A 194 20.00 -14.25 13.73
C LEU A 194 19.63 -13.86 12.30
N ILE A 195 20.61 -13.73 11.40
CA ILE A 195 20.38 -13.40 9.99
C ILE A 195 19.54 -14.49 9.30
N ILE A 196 19.84 -15.76 9.53
CA ILE A 196 19.08 -16.91 9.00
C ILE A 196 17.63 -16.87 9.50
N THR A 197 17.45 -16.66 10.81
CA THR A 197 16.12 -16.57 11.42
C THR A 197 15.30 -15.42 10.84
N LEU A 198 15.89 -14.23 10.72
CA LEU A 198 15.23 -13.07 10.13
C LEU A 198 14.90 -13.27 8.63
N LYS A 199 15.73 -14.01 7.90
CA LYS A 199 15.45 -14.39 6.50
C LYS A 199 14.24 -15.32 6.42
N ALA A 200 14.14 -16.32 7.29
CA ALA A 200 12.99 -17.20 7.35
C ALA A 200 11.71 -16.43 7.69
N ILE A 201 11.72 -15.56 8.70
CA ILE A 201 10.60 -14.68 9.06
C ILE A 201 10.16 -13.86 7.85
N SER A 202 11.09 -13.22 7.13
CA SER A 202 10.77 -12.41 5.94
C SER A 202 10.05 -13.20 4.86
N SER A 203 10.43 -14.47 4.66
CA SER A 203 9.80 -15.35 3.66
C SER A 203 8.37 -15.72 4.07
N TYR A 204 8.16 -16.15 5.31
CA TYR A 204 6.83 -16.56 5.79
C TYR A 204 5.85 -15.39 5.88
N VAL A 205 6.30 -14.22 6.30
CA VAL A 205 5.42 -13.04 6.39
C VAL A 205 4.91 -12.60 5.02
N THR A 206 5.72 -12.78 3.97
CA THR A 206 5.32 -12.49 2.59
C THR A 206 4.06 -13.27 2.20
N TYR A 207 4.01 -14.57 2.48
CA TYR A 207 2.83 -15.39 2.21
C TYR A 207 1.64 -15.04 3.10
N LEU A 208 1.91 -14.80 4.39
CA LEU A 208 0.86 -14.40 5.33
C LEU A 208 0.18 -13.09 4.90
N MET A 209 0.95 -12.10 4.41
CA MET A 209 0.40 -10.84 3.90
C MET A 209 -0.54 -11.06 2.70
N LEU A 210 -0.19 -11.96 1.78
CA LEU A 210 -1.05 -12.30 0.65
C LEU A 210 -2.37 -12.95 1.08
N VAL A 211 -2.33 -13.87 2.07
CA VAL A 211 -3.55 -14.46 2.66
C VAL A 211 -4.42 -13.39 3.32
N ILE A 212 -3.82 -12.48 4.08
CA ILE A 212 -4.53 -11.35 4.71
C ILE A 212 -5.23 -10.48 3.67
N VAL A 213 -4.56 -10.19 2.55
CA VAL A 213 -5.18 -9.47 1.43
C VAL A 213 -6.40 -10.21 0.92
N GLY A 214 -6.30 -11.52 0.69
CA GLY A 214 -7.44 -12.34 0.25
C GLY A 214 -8.62 -12.28 1.23
N ILE A 215 -8.35 -12.41 2.53
CA ILE A 215 -9.39 -12.27 3.59
C ILE A 215 -9.99 -10.85 3.58
N SER A 216 -9.23 -9.83 3.18
CA SER A 216 -9.69 -8.43 3.17
C SER A 216 -10.59 -8.09 1.99
N ILE A 217 -10.61 -8.90 0.92
CA ILE A 217 -11.45 -8.67 -0.25
C ILE A 217 -12.93 -8.85 0.14
N LYS A 218 -13.68 -7.75 0.02
CA LYS A 218 -15.13 -7.73 0.24
C LYS A 218 -15.80 -7.54 -1.10
N ALA A 219 -16.53 -8.56 -1.58
CA ALA A 219 -17.35 -8.41 -2.77
C ALA A 219 -18.44 -7.36 -2.53
N VAL A 220 -18.50 -6.35 -3.37
CA VAL A 220 -19.50 -5.28 -3.35
C VAL A 220 -20.06 -5.08 -4.74
N SER A 221 -21.36 -4.81 -4.79
CA SER A 221 -22.00 -4.33 -6.02
C SER A 221 -21.84 -2.80 -6.07
N PRO A 222 -21.06 -2.25 -6.98
CA PRO A 222 -20.83 -0.81 -7.05
C PRO A 222 -22.09 -0.10 -7.53
N GLN A 223 -22.68 0.74 -6.67
CA GLN A 223 -23.92 1.46 -7.01
C GLN A 223 -23.69 2.60 -8.01
N LYS A 224 -22.44 3.10 -8.11
CA LYS A 224 -22.10 4.29 -8.91
C LYS A 224 -20.82 4.06 -9.70
N PHE A 225 -20.71 2.97 -10.44
CA PHE A 225 -19.51 2.58 -11.18
C PHE A 225 -18.93 3.73 -12.03
N ALA A 226 -19.79 4.47 -12.74
CA ALA A 226 -19.35 5.62 -13.55
C ALA A 226 -18.66 6.73 -12.75
N LEU A 227 -18.96 6.85 -11.45
CA LEU A 227 -18.27 7.80 -10.56
C LEU A 227 -16.91 7.27 -10.08
N LEU A 228 -16.80 5.95 -9.90
CA LEU A 228 -15.57 5.30 -9.44
C LEU A 228 -14.54 5.16 -10.57
N LEU A 229 -15.01 5.03 -11.82
CA LEU A 229 -14.18 4.72 -12.98
C LEU A 229 -12.98 5.68 -13.17
N PRO A 230 -13.10 7.01 -13.07
CA PRO A 230 -11.94 7.91 -13.19
C PRO A 230 -10.87 7.62 -12.13
N ALA A 231 -11.27 7.32 -10.88
CA ALA A 231 -10.32 7.00 -9.80
C ALA A 231 -9.61 5.67 -10.05
N ILE A 232 -10.32 4.67 -10.58
CA ILE A 232 -9.75 3.36 -10.97
C ILE A 232 -8.73 3.56 -12.09
N ILE A 233 -9.06 4.35 -13.13
CA ILE A 233 -8.16 4.66 -14.24
C ILE A 233 -6.91 5.39 -13.74
N ILE A 234 -7.07 6.37 -12.85
CA ILE A 234 -5.93 7.06 -12.25
C ILE A 234 -5.03 6.06 -11.52
N LYS A 235 -5.60 5.18 -10.71
CA LYS A 235 -4.83 4.27 -9.87
C LYS A 235 -4.13 3.17 -10.67
N ILE A 236 -4.82 2.55 -11.61
CA ILE A 236 -4.35 1.33 -12.26
C ILE A 236 -3.60 1.63 -13.58
N ILE A 237 -3.88 2.74 -14.22
CA ILE A 237 -3.31 3.08 -15.54
C ILE A 237 -2.41 4.32 -15.45
N ILE A 238 -2.94 5.43 -14.94
CA ILE A 238 -2.21 6.71 -14.96
C ILE A 238 -1.05 6.70 -13.96
N SER A 239 -1.26 6.14 -12.77
CA SER A 239 -0.24 6.08 -11.73
C SER A 239 1.03 5.33 -12.19
N PRO A 240 0.97 4.09 -12.72
CA PRO A 240 2.15 3.42 -13.25
C PRO A 240 2.75 4.12 -14.48
N PHE A 241 1.94 4.76 -15.33
CA PHE A 241 2.43 5.56 -16.44
C PHE A 241 3.23 6.79 -15.96
N LEU A 242 2.76 7.48 -14.91
CA LEU A 242 3.51 8.58 -14.28
C LEU A 242 4.80 8.08 -13.66
N ALA A 243 4.78 6.93 -12.97
CA ALA A 243 5.99 6.33 -12.39
C ALA A 243 6.99 5.94 -13.48
N PHE A 244 6.54 5.40 -14.61
CA PHE A 244 7.37 5.15 -15.79
C PHE A 244 8.00 6.45 -16.30
N SER A 245 7.20 7.51 -16.48
CA SER A 245 7.66 8.79 -17.01
C SER A 245 8.68 9.46 -16.08
N PHE A 246 8.37 9.58 -14.78
CA PHE A 246 9.30 10.16 -13.81
C PHE A 246 10.53 9.29 -13.57
N GLY A 247 10.38 7.96 -13.61
CA GLY A 247 11.49 7.03 -13.50
C GLY A 247 12.47 7.18 -14.68
N SER A 248 11.95 7.29 -15.90
CA SER A 248 12.75 7.56 -17.10
C SER A 248 13.48 8.91 -17.00
N LEU A 249 12.79 9.98 -16.59
CA LEU A 249 13.37 11.32 -16.42
C LEU A 249 14.47 11.37 -15.35
N THR A 250 14.36 10.56 -14.30
CA THR A 250 15.39 10.47 -13.24
C THR A 250 16.55 9.54 -13.59
N GLY A 251 16.49 8.89 -14.76
CA GLY A 251 17.50 7.92 -15.20
C GLY A 251 17.52 6.66 -14.33
N LEU A 252 16.36 6.22 -13.80
CA LEU A 252 16.21 4.91 -13.21
C LEU A 252 16.24 3.84 -14.31
N SER A 253 16.82 2.68 -14.01
CA SER A 253 16.85 1.51 -14.91
C SER A 253 16.89 0.22 -14.11
N GLY A 254 16.57 -0.91 -14.74
CA GLY A 254 16.59 -2.23 -14.10
C GLY A 254 15.56 -2.39 -12.97
N VAL A 255 15.94 -3.08 -11.90
CA VAL A 255 15.03 -3.43 -10.79
C VAL A 255 14.40 -2.20 -10.13
N PRO A 256 15.15 -1.12 -9.76
CA PRO A 256 14.53 0.04 -9.12
C PRO A 256 13.50 0.76 -10.01
N PHE A 257 13.69 0.77 -11.32
CA PHE A 257 12.72 1.31 -12.27
C PHE A 257 11.43 0.49 -12.28
N ASN A 258 11.56 -0.83 -12.39
CA ASN A 258 10.42 -1.75 -12.40
C ASN A 258 9.64 -1.70 -11.07
N VAL A 259 10.34 -1.59 -9.94
CA VAL A 259 9.72 -1.44 -8.62
C VAL A 259 8.83 -0.19 -8.58
N CYS A 260 9.30 0.97 -9.07
CA CYS A 260 8.49 2.18 -9.11
C CYS A 260 7.19 2.00 -9.89
N ILE A 261 7.25 1.34 -11.05
CA ILE A 261 6.07 1.11 -11.91
C ILE A 261 5.09 0.15 -11.23
N ILE A 262 5.62 -0.96 -10.71
CA ILE A 262 4.79 -2.00 -10.08
C ILE A 262 4.14 -1.45 -8.80
N ASP A 263 4.87 -0.75 -7.93
CA ASP A 263 4.30 -0.16 -6.71
C ASP A 263 3.29 0.95 -7.02
N ALA A 264 3.53 1.74 -8.06
CA ALA A 264 2.55 2.72 -8.53
C ALA A 264 1.25 2.09 -9.04
N ALA A 265 1.33 0.87 -9.62
CA ALA A 265 0.18 0.11 -10.10
C ALA A 265 -0.60 -0.61 -8.98
N MET A 266 -0.07 -0.69 -7.74
CA MET A 266 -0.73 -1.39 -6.65
C MET A 266 -2.15 -0.86 -6.42
N PRO A 267 -3.13 -1.73 -6.12
CA PRO A 267 -4.52 -1.30 -5.87
C PRO A 267 -4.61 -0.38 -4.65
N SER A 268 -5.75 0.27 -4.48
CA SER A 268 -5.98 1.20 -3.37
C SER A 268 -5.64 0.59 -2.01
N MET A 269 -5.02 1.36 -1.14
CA MET A 269 -4.56 0.87 0.16
C MET A 269 -5.73 0.46 1.08
N ILE A 270 -5.57 -0.65 1.81
CA ILE A 270 -6.58 -1.13 2.78
C ILE A 270 -6.76 -0.13 3.93
N LEU A 271 -5.72 0.61 4.29
CA LEU A 271 -5.75 1.65 5.31
C LEU A 271 -6.78 2.76 5.02
N SER A 272 -7.21 2.92 3.75
CA SER A 272 -8.27 3.85 3.35
C SER A 272 -9.59 3.61 4.09
N MET A 273 -9.91 2.36 4.47
CA MET A 273 -11.11 2.05 5.28
C MET A 273 -10.99 2.62 6.70
N ILE A 274 -9.80 2.50 7.30
CA ILE A 274 -9.53 3.03 8.64
C ILE A 274 -9.62 4.56 8.61
N PHE A 275 -9.03 5.20 7.60
CA PHE A 275 -9.09 6.65 7.42
C PHE A 275 -10.52 7.12 7.15
N ALA A 276 -11.29 6.37 6.35
CA ALA A 276 -12.69 6.71 6.11
C ALA A 276 -13.50 6.74 7.41
N THR A 277 -13.29 5.76 8.27
CA THR A 277 -13.96 5.70 9.58
C THR A 277 -13.46 6.79 10.52
N ALA A 278 -12.14 6.99 10.62
CA ALA A 278 -11.53 7.91 11.58
C ALA A 278 -11.81 9.39 11.24
N PHE A 279 -11.79 9.74 9.96
CA PHE A 279 -11.95 11.13 9.49
C PHE A 279 -13.35 11.43 8.96
N GLY A 280 -14.23 10.43 8.86
CA GLY A 280 -15.63 10.61 8.44
C GLY A 280 -15.78 10.90 6.94
N VAL A 281 -14.87 10.41 6.08
CA VAL A 281 -15.11 10.30 4.64
C VAL A 281 -15.91 9.04 4.33
N ASP A 282 -16.34 8.84 3.10
CA ASP A 282 -17.30 7.77 2.75
C ASP A 282 -16.64 6.38 2.75
N LEU A 283 -16.92 5.60 3.80
CA LEU A 283 -16.38 4.24 3.98
C LEU A 283 -16.81 3.29 2.85
N ARG A 284 -18.05 3.42 2.35
CA ARG A 284 -18.55 2.55 1.28
C ARG A 284 -17.75 2.76 0.01
N THR A 285 -17.52 4.00 -0.40
CA THR A 285 -16.69 4.36 -1.55
C THR A 285 -15.27 3.83 -1.39
N ALA A 286 -14.68 3.92 -0.20
CA ALA A 286 -13.34 3.36 0.05
C ALA A 286 -13.31 1.83 -0.14
N ILE A 287 -14.31 1.09 0.38
CA ILE A 287 -14.43 -0.37 0.20
C ILE A 287 -14.61 -0.72 -1.29
N GLU A 288 -15.51 -0.02 -2.00
CA GLU A 288 -15.76 -0.23 -3.43
C GLU A 288 -14.48 0.01 -4.26
N MET A 289 -13.71 1.06 -3.94
CA MET A 289 -12.44 1.36 -4.61
C MET A 289 -11.38 0.29 -4.35
N ILE A 290 -11.20 -0.15 -3.11
CA ILE A 290 -10.26 -1.22 -2.77
C ILE A 290 -10.61 -2.49 -3.55
N PHE A 291 -11.88 -2.90 -3.55
CA PHE A 291 -12.34 -4.08 -4.27
C PHE A 291 -12.08 -3.97 -5.77
N LEU A 292 -12.59 -2.91 -6.41
CA LEU A 292 -12.51 -2.76 -7.86
C LEU A 292 -11.07 -2.60 -8.35
N THR A 293 -10.23 -1.81 -7.64
CA THR A 293 -8.83 -1.67 -8.02
C THR A 293 -8.05 -2.96 -7.80
N THR A 294 -8.37 -3.75 -6.75
CA THR A 294 -7.74 -5.06 -6.53
C THR A 294 -8.10 -6.04 -7.64
N VAL A 295 -9.39 -6.14 -8.00
CA VAL A 295 -9.84 -7.00 -9.10
C VAL A 295 -9.21 -6.56 -10.43
N SER A 296 -9.21 -5.24 -10.72
CA SER A 296 -8.61 -4.70 -11.95
C SER A 296 -7.11 -4.98 -12.01
N PHE A 297 -6.39 -4.78 -10.91
CA PHE A 297 -4.95 -5.07 -10.83
C PHE A 297 -4.68 -6.55 -11.05
N LEU A 298 -5.37 -7.45 -10.36
CA LEU A 298 -5.18 -8.89 -10.49
C LEU A 298 -5.49 -9.36 -11.91
N SER A 299 -6.55 -8.85 -12.54
CA SER A 299 -6.91 -9.18 -13.93
C SER A 299 -5.82 -8.75 -14.92
N LEU A 300 -5.30 -7.52 -14.80
CA LEU A 300 -4.21 -7.05 -15.64
C LEU A 300 -2.92 -7.80 -15.37
N PHE A 301 -2.61 -8.06 -14.10
CA PHE A 301 -1.40 -8.77 -13.70
C PHE A 301 -1.38 -10.21 -14.26
N VAL A 302 -2.53 -10.89 -14.31
CA VAL A 302 -2.65 -12.20 -15.00
C VAL A 302 -2.37 -12.08 -16.49
N ILE A 303 -2.98 -11.08 -17.17
CA ILE A 303 -2.85 -10.91 -18.62
C ILE A 303 -1.38 -10.64 -19.03
N PHE A 304 -0.66 -9.83 -18.24
CA PHE A 304 0.74 -9.48 -18.55
C PHE A 304 1.77 -10.47 -17.98
N ALA A 305 1.34 -11.41 -17.13
CA ALA A 305 2.19 -12.40 -16.51
C ALA A 305 2.20 -13.76 -17.26
N ILE A 306 1.29 -13.92 -18.23
CA ILE A 306 1.25 -15.02 -19.19
C ILE A 306 1.98 -14.59 -20.45
#